data_0cf213e938b7adb6eeedc20fae8a39a2
#
_entry.id   0cf213e938b7adb6eeedc20fae8a39a2
#
_cell.length_a   1.000
_cell.length_b   1.000
_cell.length_c   1.000
_cell.angle_alpha   90.00
_cell.angle_beta   90.00
_cell.angle_gamma   90.00
#
_symmetry.space_group_name_H-M   'P 1'
#
loop_
_entity.id
_entity.type
_entity.pdbx_description
1 polymer ?
#
loop_
_entity_poly.entity_id
_entity_poly.type
_entity_poly.pdbx_seq_one_letter_code
_entity_poly.pdbx_strand_id
1 'polypeptide(L)'
;MQGYRQAQEEDLETLYDICLQTAWAGGDASGEVFYSDLLGDLFVGPYHASQHSMAEVLCDDDGTVGYLLMTSDTRSFQKWFRMDWLPEMRKKWPASGLNKSFTDMDVALWESLGEDQTYHPPWMRQYPAHLHLSLLPQYQGRGMGSRWVSRAEQILSHQACLGVHVSVHPDNCRAQNFFSKAGYAFIEHADLPWEEVYFMGKSLIHPRQP
;
A
#
# COMPACT_ATOMS: atom_id res chain seq x y z
N MET A 1 6.08 14.84 20.14
CA MET A 1 6.18 15.78 18.97
C MET A 1 5.86 14.99 17.70
N GLN A 2 4.89 15.42 16.92
CA GLN A 2 4.46 14.73 15.69
C GLN A 2 5.51 14.88 14.59
N GLY A 3 5.93 13.77 13.96
CA GLY A 3 6.95 13.82 12.91
C GLY A 3 6.92 12.61 11.98
N TYR A 4 7.38 12.82 10.74
CA TYR A 4 7.61 11.77 9.75
C TYR A 4 9.06 11.31 9.82
N ARG A 5 9.30 10.01 9.81
CA ARG A 5 10.64 9.43 9.70
C ARG A 5 10.60 8.15 8.86
N GLN A 6 11.75 7.70 8.41
CA GLN A 6 11.87 6.39 7.80
C GLN A 6 11.52 5.30 8.82
N ALA A 7 10.79 4.27 8.37
CA ALA A 7 10.49 3.09 9.16
C ALA A 7 11.77 2.34 9.52
N GLN A 8 11.82 1.80 10.73
CA GLN A 8 12.89 0.95 11.24
C GLN A 8 12.35 -0.47 11.44
N GLU A 9 13.23 -1.44 11.67
CA GLU A 9 12.85 -2.84 11.92
C GLU A 9 11.86 -2.96 13.08
N GLU A 10 12.06 -2.17 14.13
CA GLU A 10 11.23 -2.16 15.33
C GLU A 10 9.80 -1.63 15.09
N ASP A 11 9.56 -0.95 13.98
CA ASP A 11 8.23 -0.47 13.63
C ASP A 11 7.36 -1.57 13.00
N LEU A 12 7.95 -2.62 12.46
CA LEU A 12 7.27 -3.56 11.55
C LEU A 12 6.02 -4.19 12.16
N GLU A 13 6.08 -4.62 13.42
CA GLU A 13 4.93 -5.16 14.16
C GLU A 13 3.80 -4.14 14.24
N THR A 14 4.11 -2.89 14.60
CA THR A 14 3.12 -1.81 14.66
C THR A 14 2.54 -1.48 13.28
N LEU A 15 3.34 -1.56 12.21
CA LEU A 15 2.85 -1.34 10.84
C LEU A 15 1.89 -2.46 10.40
N TYR A 16 2.13 -3.70 10.82
CA TYR A 16 1.22 -4.83 10.58
C TYR A 16 -0.10 -4.62 11.31
N ASP A 17 -0.06 -4.17 12.56
CA ASP A 17 -1.26 -3.83 13.34
C ASP A 17 -2.06 -2.70 12.71
N ILE A 18 -1.38 -1.63 12.23
CA ILE A 18 -2.04 -0.53 11.50
C ILE A 18 -2.65 -1.03 10.20
N CYS A 19 -1.95 -1.90 9.47
CA CYS A 19 -2.48 -2.54 8.27
C CYS A 19 -3.78 -3.27 8.59
N LEU A 20 -3.79 -4.13 9.59
CA LEU A 20 -4.95 -4.89 10.03
C LEU A 20 -6.14 -3.97 10.38
N GLN A 21 -5.89 -2.90 11.13
CA GLN A 21 -6.92 -1.94 11.55
C GLN A 21 -7.46 -1.04 10.41
N THR A 22 -6.89 -1.15 9.20
CA THR A 22 -7.26 -0.28 8.07
C THR A 22 -7.48 -1.03 6.74
N ALA A 23 -7.39 -2.36 6.74
CA ALA A 23 -7.40 -3.17 5.51
C ALA A 23 -8.81 -3.44 4.95
N TRP A 24 -9.86 -3.46 5.78
CA TRP A 24 -11.21 -3.77 5.34
C TRP A 24 -11.90 -2.56 4.72
N ALA A 25 -11.63 -2.30 3.43
CA ALA A 25 -12.12 -1.10 2.72
C ALA A 25 -11.86 0.22 3.52
N GLY A 26 -10.71 0.30 4.20
CA GLY A 26 -10.35 1.42 5.08
C GLY A 26 -10.82 1.30 6.53
N GLY A 27 -11.44 0.18 6.89
CA GLY A 27 -11.86 -0.19 8.24
C GLY A 27 -11.03 -1.33 8.83
N ASP A 28 -11.41 -1.75 10.04
CA ASP A 28 -10.73 -2.80 10.80
C ASP A 28 -11.05 -4.20 10.23
N ALA A 29 -9.99 -4.95 9.89
CA ALA A 29 -10.05 -6.32 9.38
C ALA A 29 -9.82 -7.38 10.48
N SER A 30 -9.70 -7.01 11.75
CA SER A 30 -9.40 -7.95 12.85
C SER A 30 -10.43 -9.07 13.01
N GLY A 31 -11.67 -8.85 12.57
CA GLY A 31 -12.73 -9.86 12.55
C GLY A 31 -12.79 -10.69 11.29
N GLU A 32 -12.05 -10.30 10.25
CA GLU A 32 -12.12 -10.86 8.90
C GLU A 32 -10.93 -11.79 8.58
N VAL A 33 -9.83 -11.69 9.32
CA VAL A 33 -8.63 -12.50 9.14
C VAL A 33 -8.24 -13.22 10.43
N PHE A 34 -7.88 -14.49 10.31
CA PHE A 34 -7.32 -15.27 11.40
C PHE A 34 -5.78 -15.14 11.46
N TYR A 35 -5.14 -15.03 10.29
CA TYR A 35 -3.69 -14.88 10.15
C TYR A 35 -3.32 -13.43 9.79
N SER A 36 -3.37 -12.54 10.78
CA SER A 36 -3.06 -11.10 10.61
C SER A 36 -1.67 -10.85 10.01
N ASP A 37 -0.68 -11.67 10.36
CA ASP A 37 0.69 -11.54 9.85
C ASP A 37 0.77 -11.79 8.35
N LEU A 38 -0.07 -12.66 7.78
CA LEU A 38 -0.12 -12.89 6.34
C LEU A 38 -0.52 -11.62 5.59
N LEU A 39 -1.48 -10.86 6.13
CA LEU A 39 -1.87 -9.56 5.59
C LEU A 39 -0.70 -8.57 5.60
N GLY A 40 0.02 -8.48 6.72
CA GLY A 40 1.21 -7.65 6.85
C GLY A 40 2.33 -8.06 5.90
N ASP A 41 2.58 -9.37 5.76
CA ASP A 41 3.59 -9.94 4.86
C ASP A 41 3.29 -9.66 3.37
N LEU A 42 2.04 -9.46 3.00
CA LEU A 42 1.66 -9.13 1.62
C LEU A 42 1.68 -7.63 1.34
N PHE A 43 1.23 -6.80 2.29
CA PHE A 43 0.96 -5.38 2.02
C PHE A 43 1.92 -4.40 2.67
N VAL A 44 2.71 -4.81 3.68
CA VAL A 44 3.64 -3.93 4.41
C VAL A 44 5.08 -4.42 4.31
N GLY A 45 5.34 -5.68 4.66
CA GLY A 45 6.67 -6.28 4.70
C GLY A 45 7.49 -6.08 3.43
N PRO A 46 6.90 -6.22 2.22
CA PRO A 46 7.61 -6.02 0.97
C PRO A 46 8.23 -4.63 0.83
N TYR A 47 7.54 -3.59 1.31
CA TYR A 47 8.05 -2.22 1.21
C TYR A 47 9.16 -1.93 2.21
N HIS A 48 9.13 -2.60 3.36
CA HIS A 48 10.22 -2.49 4.33
C HIS A 48 11.46 -3.24 3.86
N ALA A 49 11.30 -4.42 3.27
CA ALA A 49 12.41 -5.30 2.85
C ALA A 49 13.05 -4.90 1.52
N SER A 50 12.31 -4.24 0.62
CA SER A 50 12.78 -3.96 -0.74
C SER A 50 13.67 -2.72 -0.82
N GLN A 51 14.79 -2.82 -1.54
CA GLN A 51 15.58 -1.65 -1.95
C GLN A 51 14.90 -0.78 -3.04
N HIS A 52 13.80 -1.25 -3.63
CA HIS A 52 13.03 -0.53 -4.66
C HIS A 52 11.89 0.30 -4.08
N SER A 53 11.77 0.36 -2.78
CA SER A 53 10.69 1.05 -2.07
C SER A 53 11.19 1.90 -0.91
N MET A 54 10.29 2.70 -0.39
CA MET A 54 10.49 3.50 0.80
C MET A 54 9.29 3.31 1.73
N ALA A 55 9.56 3.11 3.01
CA ALA A 55 8.57 3.08 4.07
C ALA A 55 8.82 4.24 5.04
N GLU A 56 7.86 5.11 5.20
CA GLU A 56 7.85 6.17 6.22
C GLU A 56 6.78 5.89 7.28
N VAL A 57 7.03 6.30 8.48
CA VAL A 57 6.06 6.29 9.60
C VAL A 57 5.75 7.70 10.05
N LEU A 58 4.52 7.90 10.50
CA LEU A 58 4.11 9.07 11.26
C LEU A 58 4.03 8.68 12.73
N CYS A 59 4.80 9.39 13.55
CA CYS A 59 4.80 9.20 15.00
C CYS A 59 4.23 10.41 15.70
N ASP A 60 3.62 10.19 16.87
CA ASP A 60 3.33 11.24 17.87
C ASP A 60 3.94 10.84 19.23
N ASP A 61 3.45 11.46 20.31
CA ASP A 61 3.97 11.20 21.64
C ASP A 61 3.59 9.80 22.17
N ASP A 62 2.59 9.15 21.58
CA ASP A 62 2.11 7.81 21.94
C ASP A 62 2.71 6.70 21.04
N GLY A 63 3.44 7.04 19.99
CA GLY A 63 4.10 6.07 19.10
C GLY A 63 3.77 6.26 17.62
N THR A 64 3.89 5.16 16.85
CA THR A 64 3.59 5.14 15.41
C THR A 64 2.09 5.06 15.18
N VAL A 65 1.55 6.01 14.42
CA VAL A 65 0.10 6.20 14.19
C VAL A 65 -0.33 6.04 12.74
N GLY A 66 0.62 5.77 11.87
CA GLY A 66 0.37 5.53 10.45
C GLY A 66 1.64 5.25 9.68
N TYR A 67 1.48 4.78 8.44
CA TYR A 67 2.57 4.55 7.51
C TYR A 67 2.25 5.08 6.11
N LEU A 68 3.29 5.42 5.38
CA LEU A 68 3.27 5.65 3.95
C LEU A 68 4.34 4.79 3.30
N LEU A 69 3.93 3.90 2.41
CA LEU A 69 4.77 3.01 1.64
C LEU A 69 4.75 3.48 0.20
N MET A 70 5.89 3.53 -0.47
CA MET A 70 5.95 3.98 -1.86
C MET A 70 7.11 3.36 -2.63
N THR A 71 6.98 3.34 -3.94
CA THR A 71 8.07 3.09 -4.88
C THR A 71 8.02 4.08 -6.03
N SER A 72 9.17 4.43 -6.58
CA SER A 72 9.28 5.25 -7.80
C SER A 72 9.11 4.43 -9.09
N ASP A 73 9.23 3.10 -9.00
CA ASP A 73 9.09 2.18 -10.14
C ASP A 73 8.34 0.91 -9.73
N THR A 74 7.03 0.92 -9.97
CA THR A 74 6.12 -0.20 -9.70
C THR A 74 6.56 -1.48 -10.37
N ARG A 75 7.09 -1.43 -11.59
CA ARG A 75 7.50 -2.63 -12.34
C ARG A 75 8.70 -3.31 -11.71
N SER A 76 9.70 -2.53 -11.31
CA SER A 76 10.88 -3.04 -10.63
C SER A 76 10.51 -3.62 -9.27
N PHE A 77 9.64 -2.94 -8.52
CA PHE A 77 9.12 -3.43 -7.25
C PHE A 77 8.34 -4.75 -7.43
N GLN A 78 7.38 -4.82 -8.36
CA GLN A 78 6.60 -6.04 -8.62
C GLN A 78 7.47 -7.21 -9.09
N LYS A 79 8.52 -6.92 -9.91
CA LYS A 79 9.47 -7.96 -10.32
C LYS A 79 10.20 -8.54 -9.11
N TRP A 80 10.75 -7.68 -8.25
CA TRP A 80 11.40 -8.11 -7.01
C TRP A 80 10.44 -8.84 -6.07
N PHE A 81 9.23 -8.29 -5.87
CA PHE A 81 8.19 -8.91 -5.05
C PHE A 81 7.91 -10.36 -5.48
N ARG A 82 7.74 -10.59 -6.77
CA ARG A 82 7.49 -11.92 -7.34
C ARG A 82 8.69 -12.86 -7.28
N MET A 83 9.89 -12.36 -7.57
CA MET A 83 11.07 -13.21 -7.73
C MET A 83 11.79 -13.51 -6.42
N ASP A 84 11.72 -12.60 -5.47
CA ASP A 84 12.49 -12.65 -4.23
C ASP A 84 11.59 -12.78 -3.00
N TRP A 85 10.54 -11.96 -2.89
CA TRP A 85 9.68 -11.92 -1.69
C TRP A 85 8.66 -13.06 -1.63
N LEU A 86 7.82 -13.23 -2.65
CA LEU A 86 6.78 -14.27 -2.66
C LEU A 86 7.32 -15.70 -2.44
N PRO A 87 8.47 -16.12 -3.01
CA PRO A 87 9.02 -17.45 -2.72
C PRO A 87 9.33 -17.69 -1.24
N GLU A 88 9.79 -16.65 -0.51
CA GLU A 88 10.04 -16.77 0.92
C GLU A 88 8.72 -16.81 1.72
N MET A 89 7.71 -16.02 1.31
CA MET A 89 6.40 -16.05 1.93
C MET A 89 5.69 -17.40 1.72
N ARG A 90 5.84 -18.03 0.56
CA ARG A 90 5.32 -19.40 0.33
C ARG A 90 5.95 -20.44 1.25
N LYS A 91 7.20 -20.27 1.66
CA LYS A 91 7.84 -21.13 2.66
C LYS A 91 7.34 -20.85 4.07
N LYS A 92 7.14 -19.56 4.41
CA LYS A 92 6.59 -19.14 5.71
C LYS A 92 5.14 -19.60 5.88
N TRP A 93 4.36 -19.57 4.80
CA TRP A 93 2.92 -19.88 4.77
C TRP A 93 2.64 -21.10 3.86
N PRO A 94 3.04 -22.34 4.26
CA PRO A 94 2.84 -23.51 3.43
C PRO A 94 1.36 -23.95 3.40
N ALA A 95 0.92 -24.52 2.29
CA ALA A 95 -0.45 -25.03 2.10
C ALA A 95 -0.91 -26.03 3.18
N SER A 96 0.06 -26.78 3.75
CA SER A 96 -0.21 -27.72 4.84
C SER A 96 -0.59 -27.05 6.16
N GLY A 97 -0.38 -25.72 6.27
CA GLY A 97 -0.77 -24.92 7.44
C GLY A 97 -2.23 -24.48 7.43
N LEU A 98 -2.93 -24.63 6.29
CA LEU A 98 -4.35 -24.30 6.18
C LEU A 98 -5.16 -25.24 7.08
N ASN A 99 -5.85 -24.68 8.05
CA ASN A 99 -6.76 -25.42 8.93
C ASN A 99 -8.21 -24.97 8.71
N LYS A 100 -9.16 -25.63 9.38
CA LYS A 100 -10.60 -25.36 9.23
C LYS A 100 -11.07 -24.01 9.80
N SER A 101 -10.17 -23.21 10.37
CA SER A 101 -10.48 -21.90 10.97
C SER A 101 -10.23 -20.73 10.03
N PHE A 102 -9.83 -20.98 8.76
CA PHE A 102 -9.64 -19.93 7.78
C PHE A 102 -10.94 -19.20 7.47
N THR A 103 -10.87 -17.90 7.40
CA THR A 103 -11.91 -17.04 6.84
C THR A 103 -11.80 -17.02 5.31
N ASP A 104 -12.83 -16.51 4.64
CA ASP A 104 -12.76 -16.31 3.17
C ASP A 104 -11.62 -15.36 2.80
N MET A 105 -11.34 -14.36 3.64
CA MET A 105 -10.23 -13.42 3.43
C MET A 105 -8.87 -14.09 3.60
N ASP A 106 -8.69 -14.96 4.61
CA ASP A 106 -7.44 -15.75 4.75
C ASP A 106 -7.18 -16.61 3.52
N VAL A 107 -8.23 -17.24 2.98
CA VAL A 107 -8.13 -18.06 1.75
C VAL A 107 -7.68 -17.20 0.58
N ALA A 108 -8.31 -16.05 0.35
CA ALA A 108 -7.95 -15.13 -0.74
C ALA A 108 -6.51 -14.61 -0.60
N LEU A 109 -6.10 -14.21 0.60
CA LEU A 109 -4.72 -13.78 0.88
C LEU A 109 -3.72 -14.91 0.61
N TRP A 110 -4.06 -16.12 1.02
CA TRP A 110 -3.19 -17.26 0.82
C TRP A 110 -3.09 -17.67 -0.65
N GLU A 111 -4.20 -17.67 -1.40
CA GLU A 111 -4.22 -17.95 -2.84
C GLU A 111 -3.37 -16.92 -3.60
N SER A 112 -3.39 -15.65 -3.17
CA SER A 112 -2.58 -14.59 -3.75
C SER A 112 -1.07 -14.85 -3.67
N LEU A 113 -0.59 -15.66 -2.71
CA LEU A 113 0.81 -16.10 -2.67
C LEU A 113 1.17 -16.99 -3.88
N GLY A 114 0.21 -17.72 -4.41
CA GLY A 114 0.39 -18.65 -5.54
C GLY A 114 0.33 -18.00 -6.91
N GLU A 115 -0.31 -16.86 -7.02
CA GLU A 115 -0.61 -16.21 -8.29
C GLU A 115 0.53 -15.31 -8.81
N ASP A 116 0.55 -15.11 -10.12
CA ASP A 116 1.37 -14.07 -10.72
C ASP A 116 0.66 -12.73 -10.59
N GLN A 117 0.98 -12.00 -9.52
CA GLN A 117 0.42 -10.67 -9.23
C GLN A 117 0.96 -9.58 -10.16
N THR A 118 1.28 -9.91 -11.41
CA THR A 118 1.78 -8.96 -12.37
C THR A 118 0.62 -8.29 -13.11
N TYR A 119 0.47 -6.98 -12.91
CA TYR A 119 -0.47 -6.16 -13.66
C TYR A 119 0.25 -4.93 -14.21
N HIS A 120 0.46 -4.90 -15.54
CA HIS A 120 1.22 -3.86 -16.22
C HIS A 120 0.42 -3.18 -17.34
N PRO A 121 -0.66 -2.46 -17.03
CA PRO A 121 -1.47 -1.77 -18.02
C PRO A 121 -0.68 -0.62 -18.69
N PRO A 122 -1.07 -0.18 -19.89
CA PRO A 122 -0.37 0.86 -20.64
C PRO A 122 -0.23 2.19 -19.89
N TRP A 123 -1.22 2.56 -19.08
CA TRP A 123 -1.20 3.80 -18.30
C TRP A 123 -0.10 3.84 -17.21
N MET A 124 0.43 2.69 -16.78
CA MET A 124 1.52 2.64 -15.80
C MET A 124 2.80 3.34 -16.30
N ARG A 125 2.95 3.56 -17.62
CA ARG A 125 4.04 4.37 -18.16
C ARG A 125 3.92 5.85 -17.80
N GLN A 126 2.69 6.33 -17.60
CA GLN A 126 2.40 7.72 -17.19
C GLN A 126 2.46 7.88 -15.68
N TYR A 127 2.14 6.81 -14.94
CA TYR A 127 2.11 6.77 -13.48
C TYR A 127 3.00 5.62 -12.96
N PRO A 128 4.34 5.68 -13.17
CA PRO A 128 5.24 4.58 -12.85
C PRO A 128 5.41 4.34 -11.35
N ALA A 129 5.23 5.37 -10.53
CA ALA A 129 5.30 5.28 -9.08
C ALA A 129 3.96 4.86 -8.49
N HIS A 130 3.99 4.21 -7.31
CA HIS A 130 2.78 4.03 -6.51
C HIS A 130 3.03 4.31 -5.03
N LEU A 131 1.96 4.56 -4.30
CA LEU A 131 1.99 4.72 -2.85
C LEU A 131 0.80 4.02 -2.18
N HIS A 132 1.03 3.61 -0.93
CA HIS A 132 0.02 3.09 -0.01
C HIS A 132 0.10 3.89 1.30
N LEU A 133 -1.02 4.42 1.75
CA LEU A 133 -1.12 5.26 2.95
C LEU A 133 -2.17 4.69 3.90
N SER A 134 -1.77 4.43 5.13
CA SER A 134 -2.68 4.09 6.23
C SER A 134 -2.45 4.99 7.44
N LEU A 135 -3.54 5.44 8.03
CA LEU A 135 -3.58 6.19 9.29
C LEU A 135 -4.62 5.58 10.20
N LEU A 136 -4.29 5.40 11.48
CA LEU A 136 -5.26 4.98 12.47
C LEU A 136 -6.50 5.89 12.48
N PRO A 137 -7.72 5.37 12.69
CA PRO A 137 -8.96 6.12 12.54
C PRO A 137 -9.00 7.45 13.29
N GLN A 138 -8.47 7.49 14.52
CA GLN A 138 -8.45 8.69 15.37
C GLN A 138 -7.52 9.80 14.85
N TYR A 139 -6.62 9.50 13.89
CA TYR A 139 -5.70 10.47 13.27
C TYR A 139 -6.16 10.94 11.89
N GLN A 140 -7.23 10.34 11.38
CA GLN A 140 -7.80 10.71 10.08
C GLN A 140 -8.60 12.01 10.17
N GLY A 141 -8.80 12.69 9.02
CA GLY A 141 -9.58 13.94 8.96
C GLY A 141 -8.87 15.19 9.51
N ARG A 142 -7.63 15.07 9.98
CA ARG A 142 -6.85 16.17 10.58
C ARG A 142 -5.85 16.81 9.59
N GLY A 143 -5.96 16.50 8.30
CA GLY A 143 -5.08 17.02 7.24
C GLY A 143 -3.67 16.38 7.20
N MET A 144 -3.38 15.41 8.07
CA MET A 144 -2.07 14.74 8.11
C MET A 144 -1.81 13.92 6.85
N GLY A 145 -2.77 13.12 6.40
CA GLY A 145 -2.65 12.34 5.18
C GLY A 145 -2.37 13.22 3.95
N SER A 146 -3.06 14.36 3.82
CA SER A 146 -2.85 15.28 2.69
C SER A 146 -1.43 15.86 2.68
N ARG A 147 -0.90 16.26 3.83
CA ARG A 147 0.48 16.74 3.96
C ARG A 147 1.48 15.64 3.63
N TRP A 148 1.21 14.41 4.05
CA TRP A 148 2.10 13.28 3.82
C TRP A 148 2.12 12.86 2.36
N VAL A 149 0.96 12.76 1.70
CA VAL A 149 0.87 12.50 0.26
C VAL A 149 1.60 13.59 -0.54
N SER A 150 1.38 14.89 -0.20
CA SER A 150 2.10 15.99 -0.86
C SER A 150 3.62 15.89 -0.68
N ARG A 151 4.11 15.45 0.48
CA ARG A 151 5.52 15.19 0.72
C ARG A 151 6.05 14.04 -0.15
N ALA A 152 5.31 12.93 -0.22
CA ALA A 152 5.66 11.78 -1.06
C ALA A 152 5.73 12.18 -2.55
N GLU A 153 4.78 12.95 -3.02
CA GLU A 153 4.75 13.50 -4.39
C GLU A 153 5.99 14.36 -4.69
N GLN A 154 6.44 15.17 -3.73
CA GLN A 154 7.67 15.96 -3.87
C GLN A 154 8.91 15.05 -3.98
N ILE A 155 9.01 14.03 -3.13
CA ILE A 155 10.10 13.05 -3.18
C ILE A 155 10.14 12.35 -4.55
N LEU A 156 8.99 11.85 -5.01
CA LEU A 156 8.86 11.18 -6.31
C LEU A 156 9.17 12.13 -7.48
N SER A 157 8.73 13.39 -7.40
CA SER A 157 9.04 14.42 -8.40
C SER A 157 10.55 14.71 -8.47
N HIS A 158 11.24 14.77 -7.33
CA HIS A 158 12.71 14.93 -7.28
C HIS A 158 13.44 13.72 -7.87
N GLN A 159 12.84 12.54 -7.85
CA GLN A 159 13.32 11.33 -8.53
C GLN A 159 12.93 11.27 -10.02
N ALA A 160 12.41 12.38 -10.57
CA ALA A 160 11.96 12.51 -11.95
C ALA A 160 10.83 11.54 -12.34
N CYS A 161 10.01 11.08 -11.40
CA CYS A 161 8.83 10.28 -11.70
C CYS A 161 7.81 11.12 -12.47
N LEU A 162 7.25 10.56 -13.54
CA LEU A 162 6.26 11.23 -14.38
C LEU A 162 4.91 11.39 -13.70
N GLY A 163 4.56 10.43 -12.85
CA GLY A 163 3.30 10.38 -12.13
C GLY A 163 3.27 9.26 -11.10
N VAL A 164 2.26 9.29 -10.27
CA VAL A 164 2.03 8.33 -9.18
C VAL A 164 0.60 7.83 -9.25
N HIS A 165 0.39 6.55 -8.94
CA HIS A 165 -0.93 5.95 -8.80
C HIS A 165 -1.15 5.34 -7.43
N VAL A 166 -2.40 5.08 -7.13
CA VAL A 166 -2.88 4.33 -5.98
C VAL A 166 -3.91 3.31 -6.43
N SER A 167 -4.00 2.19 -5.75
CA SER A 167 -5.13 1.26 -5.82
C SER A 167 -6.04 1.49 -4.61
N VAL A 168 -7.34 1.52 -4.85
CA VAL A 168 -8.35 1.79 -3.82
C VAL A 168 -9.50 0.80 -4.01
N HIS A 169 -9.87 0.09 -2.96
CA HIS A 169 -11.04 -0.79 -3.00
C HIS A 169 -12.31 -0.01 -3.41
N PRO A 170 -13.19 -0.55 -4.27
CA PRO A 170 -14.40 0.15 -4.74
C PRO A 170 -15.31 0.65 -3.61
N ASP A 171 -15.40 -0.08 -2.50
CA ASP A 171 -16.21 0.29 -1.35
C ASP A 171 -15.53 1.34 -0.44
N ASN A 172 -14.24 1.60 -0.64
CA ASN A 172 -13.53 2.62 0.13
C ASN A 172 -13.78 4.04 -0.43
N CYS A 173 -15.05 4.48 -0.38
CA CYS A 173 -15.46 5.82 -0.83
C CYS A 173 -14.68 6.94 -0.12
N ARG A 174 -14.21 6.70 1.10
CA ARG A 174 -13.42 7.67 1.87
C ARG A 174 -12.07 7.90 1.23
N ALA A 175 -11.33 6.84 0.88
CA ALA A 175 -10.04 6.95 0.20
C ALA A 175 -10.20 7.54 -1.21
N GLN A 176 -11.24 7.14 -1.96
CA GLN A 176 -11.54 7.71 -3.28
C GLN A 176 -11.73 9.22 -3.19
N ASN A 177 -12.55 9.70 -2.25
CA ASN A 177 -12.78 11.12 -2.02
C ASN A 177 -11.50 11.85 -1.56
N PHE A 178 -10.69 11.20 -0.72
CA PHE A 178 -9.42 11.75 -0.25
C PHE A 178 -8.45 11.96 -1.42
N PHE A 179 -8.21 10.93 -2.23
CA PHE A 179 -7.30 11.03 -3.38
C PHE A 179 -7.83 11.97 -4.47
N SER A 180 -9.14 11.99 -4.73
CA SER A 180 -9.75 12.97 -5.64
C SER A 180 -9.46 14.41 -5.20
N LYS A 181 -9.62 14.72 -3.89
CA LYS A 181 -9.29 16.04 -3.34
C LYS A 181 -7.79 16.35 -3.38
N ALA A 182 -6.93 15.34 -3.35
CA ALA A 182 -5.49 15.46 -3.53
C ALA A 182 -5.08 15.62 -5.02
N GLY A 183 -6.03 15.60 -5.96
CA GLY A 183 -5.80 15.80 -7.39
C GLY A 183 -5.53 14.52 -8.19
N TYR A 184 -5.83 13.36 -7.63
CA TYR A 184 -5.79 12.09 -8.35
C TYR A 184 -7.08 11.94 -9.15
N ALA A 185 -6.94 11.57 -10.42
CA ALA A 185 -8.05 11.23 -11.29
C ALA A 185 -8.23 9.72 -11.39
N PHE A 186 -9.47 9.27 -11.54
CA PHE A 186 -9.77 7.88 -11.85
C PHE A 186 -9.12 7.49 -13.19
N ILE A 187 -8.46 6.33 -13.21
CA ILE A 187 -7.79 5.78 -14.41
C ILE A 187 -8.57 4.58 -14.93
N GLU A 188 -8.80 3.60 -14.06
CA GLU A 188 -9.33 2.29 -14.44
C GLU A 188 -9.97 1.58 -13.25
N HIS A 189 -10.99 0.78 -13.54
CA HIS A 189 -11.52 -0.25 -12.67
C HIS A 189 -10.98 -1.60 -13.15
N ALA A 190 -10.31 -2.33 -12.30
CA ALA A 190 -9.80 -3.65 -12.59
C ALA A 190 -10.33 -4.67 -11.59
N ASP A 191 -10.81 -5.78 -12.14
CA ASP A 191 -11.16 -6.99 -11.39
C ASP A 191 -9.97 -7.95 -11.53
N LEU A 192 -9.05 -7.87 -10.56
CA LEU A 192 -7.84 -8.67 -10.55
C LEU A 192 -8.12 -10.00 -9.85
N PRO A 193 -7.36 -11.07 -10.14
CA PRO A 193 -7.60 -12.37 -9.51
C PRO A 193 -7.54 -12.35 -7.97
N TRP A 194 -6.83 -11.36 -7.39
CA TRP A 194 -6.62 -11.24 -5.95
C TRP A 194 -7.39 -10.10 -5.30
N GLU A 195 -7.90 -9.13 -6.07
CA GLU A 195 -8.70 -8.01 -5.55
C GLU A 195 -9.39 -7.21 -6.65
N GLU A 196 -10.53 -6.61 -6.33
CA GLU A 196 -11.19 -5.60 -7.15
C GLU A 196 -10.70 -4.21 -6.75
N VAL A 197 -10.22 -3.41 -7.71
CA VAL A 197 -9.63 -2.11 -7.43
C VAL A 197 -10.01 -1.01 -8.42
N TYR A 198 -10.09 0.21 -7.88
CA TYR A 198 -10.04 1.44 -8.65
C TYR A 198 -8.62 1.99 -8.65
N PHE A 199 -8.01 2.10 -9.83
CA PHE A 199 -6.76 2.83 -9.97
C PHE A 199 -7.04 4.32 -10.14
N MET A 200 -6.33 5.12 -9.35
CA MET A 200 -6.36 6.57 -9.45
C MET A 200 -4.93 7.09 -9.60
N GLY A 201 -4.73 8.11 -10.42
CA GLY A 201 -3.39 8.63 -10.70
C GLY A 201 -3.29 10.13 -10.75
N LYS A 202 -2.08 10.62 -10.50
CA LYS A 202 -1.74 12.04 -10.56
C LYS A 202 -0.42 12.24 -11.30
N SER A 203 -0.42 13.16 -12.28
CA SER A 203 0.81 13.59 -12.95
C SER A 203 1.66 14.42 -11.99
N LEU A 204 2.96 14.14 -11.96
CA LEU A 204 3.95 14.89 -11.19
C LEU A 204 4.76 15.84 -12.06
N ILE A 205 4.49 15.84 -13.38
CA ILE A 205 5.12 16.79 -14.31
C ILE A 205 4.40 18.13 -14.15
N HIS A 206 5.11 19.14 -13.66
CA HIS A 206 4.63 20.50 -13.77
C HIS A 206 4.82 20.96 -15.22
N PRO A 207 3.78 21.45 -15.91
CA PRO A 207 3.98 22.10 -17.19
C PRO A 207 5.03 23.22 -16.96
N ARG A 208 6.12 23.18 -17.76
CA ARG A 208 7.08 24.30 -17.75
C ARG A 208 6.27 25.55 -18.02
N GLN A 209 6.23 26.47 -17.07
CA GLN A 209 5.70 27.79 -17.34
C GLN A 209 6.51 28.39 -18.50
N PRO A 210 5.86 28.96 -19.51
CA PRO A 210 6.52 29.56 -20.67
C PRO A 210 7.40 30.76 -20.27
#